data_2b4b87d183b652931d60d8c8e9a4378f
#
_entry.id   2b4b87d183b652931d60d8c8e9a4378f
#
_cell.length_a   1.000
_cell.length_b   1.000
_cell.length_c   1.000
_cell.angle_alpha   90.00
_cell.angle_beta   90.00
_cell.angle_gamma   90.00
#
_symmetry.space_group_name_H-M   'P 1'
#
loop_
_entity.id
_entity.type
_entity.pdbx_description
1 polymer ?
#
loop_
_entity_poly.entity_id
_entity_poly.type
_entity_poly.pdbx_seq_one_letter_code
_entity_poly.pdbx_strand_id
1 'polypeptide(L)'
;MVRGLVSPRRVCAMSVSILRNIVCWTLVAITPASLLAADSGGAMLYGRGPVLLNGSPLPNSSAVFPGDLIKTQPESLATLDASGSGVIVLPDSVVKFEGKAVTLEHGSVNVATSVGMVAIAGVVTVTPASNTWTEFEVGNTNGTVQVFASKGSVSVNCGKDTANLTEGEQANPDDSGKCNKKKRKAAGPPFPGGGGWLTNPYVIGGAAVTTGVIVCLLLCNSSQPFMSQYKP
;
A
#
# COMPACT_ATOMS: atom_id res chain seq x y z
N MET A 1 -31.81 -52.53 -66.34
CA MET A 1 -32.16 -51.23 -65.77
C MET A 1 -32.22 -51.35 -64.25
N VAL A 2 -31.18 -50.92 -63.54
CA VAL A 2 -31.16 -50.92 -62.07
C VAL A 2 -30.92 -49.49 -61.66
N ARG A 3 -31.94 -48.85 -61.11
CA ARG A 3 -31.89 -47.50 -60.50
C ARG A 3 -31.34 -47.65 -59.12
N GLY A 4 -30.11 -47.12 -58.87
CA GLY A 4 -29.54 -46.99 -57.54
C GLY A 4 -30.23 -45.88 -56.80
N LEU A 5 -30.93 -46.20 -55.71
CA LEU A 5 -31.44 -45.24 -54.74
C LEU A 5 -30.28 -44.73 -53.88
N VAL A 6 -29.89 -43.48 -54.09
CA VAL A 6 -28.96 -42.75 -53.19
C VAL A 6 -29.74 -42.33 -51.94
N SER A 7 -29.35 -42.90 -50.83
CA SER A 7 -29.99 -42.66 -49.55
C SER A 7 -29.67 -41.20 -49.03
N PRO A 8 -30.68 -40.38 -48.71
CA PRO A 8 -30.45 -38.96 -48.29
C PRO A 8 -29.96 -38.77 -46.83
N ARG A 9 -29.68 -39.90 -46.14
CA ARG A 9 -29.32 -39.82 -44.68
C ARG A 9 -27.92 -39.36 -44.38
N ARG A 10 -26.99 -39.27 -45.33
CA ARG A 10 -25.59 -38.88 -45.04
C ARG A 10 -25.32 -37.36 -45.08
N VAL A 11 -26.19 -36.57 -45.67
CA VAL A 11 -25.98 -35.13 -45.84
C VAL A 11 -26.34 -34.35 -44.59
N CYS A 12 -27.29 -34.84 -43.79
CA CYS A 12 -27.75 -34.14 -42.57
C CYS A 12 -26.76 -34.27 -41.38
N ALA A 13 -26.03 -35.39 -41.26
CA ALA A 13 -25.09 -35.64 -40.18
C ALA A 13 -23.81 -34.78 -40.28
N MET A 14 -23.41 -34.43 -41.48
CA MET A 14 -22.20 -33.63 -41.73
C MET A 14 -22.42 -32.14 -41.43
N SER A 15 -23.64 -31.64 -41.63
CA SER A 15 -24.02 -30.26 -41.32
C SER A 15 -24.03 -29.95 -39.79
N VAL A 16 -24.50 -30.90 -38.98
CA VAL A 16 -24.58 -30.71 -37.51
C VAL A 16 -23.21 -30.67 -36.85
N SER A 17 -22.24 -31.46 -37.35
CA SER A 17 -20.87 -31.41 -36.77
C SER A 17 -20.12 -30.13 -37.14
N ILE A 18 -20.34 -29.58 -38.31
CA ILE A 18 -19.77 -28.30 -38.72
C ILE A 18 -20.37 -27.16 -37.91
N LEU A 19 -21.69 -27.16 -37.72
CA LEU A 19 -22.40 -26.15 -36.93
C LEU A 19 -21.94 -26.18 -35.45
N ARG A 20 -21.76 -27.39 -34.89
CA ARG A 20 -21.25 -27.56 -33.50
C ARG A 20 -19.82 -27.04 -33.37
N ASN A 21 -18.95 -27.28 -34.33
CA ASN A 21 -17.59 -26.74 -34.27
C ASN A 21 -17.56 -25.23 -34.42
N ILE A 22 -18.36 -24.63 -35.29
CA ILE A 22 -18.45 -23.17 -35.44
C ILE A 22 -18.95 -22.53 -34.16
N VAL A 23 -19.98 -23.08 -33.50
CA VAL A 23 -20.51 -22.58 -32.21
C VAL A 23 -19.47 -22.70 -31.10
N CYS A 24 -18.70 -23.79 -31.04
CA CYS A 24 -17.61 -23.90 -30.06
C CYS A 24 -16.50 -22.85 -30.28
N TRP A 25 -16.09 -22.61 -31.53
CA TRP A 25 -15.08 -21.62 -31.84
C TRP A 25 -15.54 -20.19 -31.60
N THR A 26 -16.82 -19.89 -31.86
CA THR A 26 -17.37 -18.56 -31.55
C THR A 26 -17.53 -18.33 -30.05
N LEU A 27 -17.88 -19.36 -29.25
CA LEU A 27 -17.92 -19.26 -27.79
C LEU A 27 -16.54 -19.02 -27.17
N VAL A 28 -15.48 -19.62 -27.68
CA VAL A 28 -14.10 -19.39 -27.25
C VAL A 28 -13.63 -17.97 -27.62
N ALA A 29 -14.06 -17.45 -28.77
CA ALA A 29 -13.68 -16.11 -29.22
C ALA A 29 -14.42 -14.96 -28.47
N ILE A 30 -15.54 -15.25 -27.79
CA ILE A 30 -16.34 -14.29 -27.04
C ILE A 30 -15.97 -14.31 -25.54
N THR A 31 -15.03 -15.14 -25.08
CA THR A 31 -14.54 -15.04 -23.73
C THR A 31 -13.85 -13.67 -23.58
N PRO A 32 -14.45 -12.74 -22.80
CA PRO A 32 -13.85 -11.43 -22.68
C PRO A 32 -12.50 -11.57 -22.01
N ALA A 33 -11.50 -10.89 -22.54
CA ALA A 33 -10.18 -10.74 -21.93
C ALA A 33 -10.19 -9.98 -20.58
N SER A 34 -11.36 -9.81 -19.99
CA SER A 34 -11.61 -9.16 -18.68
C SER A 34 -11.22 -10.02 -17.48
N LEU A 35 -10.60 -11.19 -17.68
CA LEU A 35 -9.91 -11.93 -16.60
C LEU A 35 -8.47 -11.43 -16.33
N LEU A 36 -8.03 -10.37 -16.98
CA LEU A 36 -6.98 -9.55 -16.40
C LEU A 36 -7.60 -8.86 -15.20
N ALA A 37 -7.63 -9.55 -14.06
CA ALA A 37 -7.90 -8.93 -12.77
C ALA A 37 -6.92 -7.78 -12.67
N ALA A 38 -7.40 -6.56 -12.89
CA ALA A 38 -6.66 -5.37 -12.53
C ALA A 38 -6.32 -5.58 -11.05
N ASP A 39 -5.03 -5.63 -10.76
CA ASP A 39 -4.52 -5.63 -9.39
C ASP A 39 -5.13 -4.38 -8.74
N SER A 40 -6.22 -4.58 -8.04
CA SER A 40 -7.08 -3.50 -7.54
C SER A 40 -6.41 -2.79 -6.36
N GLY A 41 -5.09 -2.97 -6.19
CA GLY A 41 -4.26 -2.19 -5.26
C GLY A 41 -4.93 -1.89 -3.91
N GLY A 42 -5.85 -2.75 -3.46
CA GLY A 42 -6.56 -2.59 -2.21
C GLY A 42 -5.65 -2.81 -1.01
N ALA A 43 -5.98 -2.18 0.11
CA ALA A 43 -5.27 -2.29 1.37
C ALA A 43 -6.24 -2.48 2.52
N MET A 44 -5.74 -2.93 3.67
CA MET A 44 -6.50 -2.96 4.92
C MET A 44 -6.09 -1.78 5.80
N LEU A 45 -7.08 -1.04 6.26
CA LEU A 45 -6.90 0.08 7.17
C LEU A 45 -7.34 -0.33 8.58
N TYR A 46 -6.49 -0.09 9.55
CA TYR A 46 -6.75 -0.30 10.96
C TYR A 46 -6.68 1.05 11.68
N GLY A 47 -7.76 1.42 12.36
CA GLY A 47 -7.83 2.66 13.14
C GLY A 47 -7.56 2.41 14.61
N ARG A 48 -6.78 3.29 15.23
CA ARG A 48 -6.62 3.38 16.68
C ARG A 48 -6.99 4.78 17.13
N GLY A 49 -8.11 4.90 17.83
CA GLY A 49 -8.73 6.19 18.12
C GLY A 49 -9.66 6.66 16.98
N PRO A 50 -10.09 7.92 17.00
CA PRO A 50 -11.03 8.45 16.02
C PRO A 50 -10.35 8.68 14.65
N VAL A 51 -10.63 7.79 13.71
CA VAL A 51 -10.18 7.84 12.32
C VAL A 51 -11.40 7.95 11.41
N LEU A 52 -11.31 8.76 10.37
CA LEU A 52 -12.33 8.90 9.35
C LEU A 52 -11.83 8.31 8.01
N LEU A 53 -12.67 7.54 7.37
CA LEU A 53 -12.49 7.06 6.00
C LEU A 53 -13.57 7.70 5.13
N ASN A 54 -13.16 8.49 4.14
CA ASN A 54 -14.08 9.25 3.27
C ASN A 54 -15.10 10.10 4.06
N GLY A 55 -14.66 10.68 5.18
CA GLY A 55 -15.49 11.49 6.06
C GLY A 55 -16.38 10.71 7.02
N SER A 56 -16.47 9.39 6.93
CA SER A 56 -17.25 8.52 7.83
C SER A 56 -16.34 7.92 8.90
N PRO A 57 -16.81 7.78 10.16
CA PRO A 57 -16.04 7.12 11.20
C PRO A 57 -15.66 5.71 10.80
N LEU A 58 -14.36 5.39 10.93
CA LEU A 58 -13.84 4.07 10.67
C LEU A 58 -14.27 3.11 11.79
N PRO A 59 -14.91 1.98 11.52
CA PRO A 59 -14.93 0.87 12.46
C PRO A 59 -13.49 0.40 12.68
N ASN A 60 -13.25 -0.53 13.59
CA ASN A 60 -11.89 -0.97 13.94
C ASN A 60 -10.97 -1.25 12.74
N SER A 61 -11.54 -1.72 11.63
CA SER A 61 -10.82 -1.95 10.36
C SER A 61 -11.77 -1.85 9.16
N SER A 62 -11.22 -1.50 8.00
CA SER A 62 -11.93 -1.46 6.72
C SER A 62 -10.99 -1.74 5.56
N ALA A 63 -11.52 -2.28 4.48
CA ALA A 63 -10.82 -2.27 3.20
C ALA A 63 -10.79 -0.84 2.64
N VAL A 64 -9.65 -0.48 2.05
CA VAL A 64 -9.39 0.82 1.42
C VAL A 64 -8.97 0.59 -0.03
N PHE A 65 -9.48 1.41 -0.92
CA PHE A 65 -9.24 1.34 -2.34
C PHE A 65 -8.56 2.62 -2.86
N PRO A 66 -7.92 2.56 -4.03
CA PRO A 66 -7.34 3.76 -4.65
C PRO A 66 -8.37 4.88 -4.80
N GLY A 67 -8.04 6.06 -4.30
CA GLY A 67 -8.90 7.23 -4.25
C GLY A 67 -9.48 7.53 -2.87
N ASP A 68 -9.42 6.59 -1.93
CA ASP A 68 -9.96 6.78 -0.58
C ASP A 68 -9.14 7.78 0.24
N LEU A 69 -9.84 8.60 1.03
CA LEU A 69 -9.28 9.61 1.90
C LEU A 69 -9.33 9.15 3.36
N ILE A 70 -8.15 9.10 3.99
CA ILE A 70 -7.96 8.72 5.38
C ILE A 70 -7.64 9.99 6.17
N LYS A 71 -8.39 10.25 7.23
CA LYS A 71 -8.14 11.36 8.14
C LYS A 71 -8.04 10.87 9.58
N THR A 72 -6.90 11.13 10.20
CA THR A 72 -6.69 10.91 11.64
C THR A 72 -6.99 12.19 12.40
N GLN A 73 -7.54 12.04 13.61
CA GLN A 73 -7.76 13.13 14.55
C GLN A 73 -6.60 13.21 15.57
N PRO A 74 -6.54 14.24 16.43
CA PRO A 74 -5.61 14.27 17.53
C PRO A 74 -5.65 12.97 18.35
N GLU A 75 -4.49 12.48 18.77
CA GLU A 75 -4.32 11.24 19.56
C GLU A 75 -4.78 9.95 18.87
N SER A 76 -5.03 9.99 17.55
CA SER A 76 -5.38 8.82 16.77
C SER A 76 -4.29 8.43 15.79
N LEU A 77 -4.24 7.15 15.45
CA LEU A 77 -3.33 6.57 14.47
C LEU A 77 -4.13 5.71 13.49
N ALA A 78 -3.69 5.66 12.25
CA ALA A 78 -4.19 4.69 11.30
C ALA A 78 -3.03 3.90 10.69
N THR A 79 -3.19 2.60 10.58
CA THR A 79 -2.22 1.73 9.93
C THR A 79 -2.86 1.16 8.67
N LEU A 80 -2.23 1.45 7.54
CA LEU A 80 -2.61 0.94 6.24
C LEU A 80 -1.66 -0.21 5.87
N ASP A 81 -2.20 -1.39 5.67
CA ASP A 81 -1.47 -2.59 5.25
C ASP A 81 -1.82 -2.90 3.80
N ALA A 82 -0.88 -2.59 2.92
CA ALA A 82 -0.94 -2.89 1.50
C ALA A 82 0.11 -3.97 1.17
N SER A 83 -0.13 -4.76 0.14
CA SER A 83 0.76 -5.88 -0.23
C SER A 83 2.24 -5.45 -0.30
N GLY A 84 3.05 -5.91 0.65
CA GLY A 84 4.48 -5.60 0.77
C GLY A 84 4.82 -4.19 1.24
N SER A 85 3.83 -3.44 1.75
CA SER A 85 4.02 -2.08 2.28
C SER A 85 3.10 -1.82 3.47
N GLY A 86 3.64 -1.17 4.49
CA GLY A 86 2.89 -0.67 5.64
C GLY A 86 3.01 0.86 5.70
N VAL A 87 1.90 1.55 5.94
CA VAL A 87 1.90 2.99 6.13
C VAL A 87 1.24 3.30 7.47
N ILE A 88 1.95 4.04 8.32
CA ILE A 88 1.40 4.56 9.56
C ILE A 88 1.07 6.03 9.36
N VAL A 89 -0.21 6.35 9.43
CA VAL A 89 -0.71 7.72 9.37
C VAL A 89 -0.75 8.25 10.79
N LEU A 90 0.03 9.30 11.04
CA LEU A 90 0.20 9.91 12.36
C LEU A 90 -1.02 10.79 12.73
N PRO A 91 -1.13 11.26 13.98
CA PRO A 91 -2.21 12.15 14.40
C PRO A 91 -2.29 13.43 13.54
N ASP A 92 -3.50 13.99 13.42
CA ASP A 92 -3.78 15.22 12.66
C ASP A 92 -3.30 15.17 11.22
N SER A 93 -3.48 14.02 10.58
CA SER A 93 -3.03 13.82 9.20
C SER A 93 -4.19 13.54 8.24
N VAL A 94 -4.01 13.98 7.00
CA VAL A 94 -4.92 13.73 5.89
C VAL A 94 -4.13 13.08 4.76
N VAL A 95 -4.51 11.87 4.40
CA VAL A 95 -3.81 11.02 3.44
C VAL A 95 -4.79 10.44 2.44
N LYS A 96 -4.49 10.55 1.17
CA LYS A 96 -5.19 9.86 0.09
C LYS A 96 -4.40 8.63 -0.32
N PHE A 97 -5.05 7.49 -0.35
CA PHE A 97 -4.47 6.24 -0.82
C PHE A 97 -4.64 6.10 -2.33
N GLU A 98 -3.59 5.73 -3.06
CA GLU A 98 -3.61 5.58 -4.53
C GLU A 98 -3.10 4.20 -4.98
N GLY A 99 -3.22 3.19 -4.11
CA GLY A 99 -2.77 1.82 -4.39
C GLY A 99 -1.27 1.63 -4.21
N LYS A 100 -0.47 2.13 -5.12
CA LYS A 100 1.01 2.06 -5.07
C LYS A 100 1.65 3.34 -4.54
N ALA A 101 0.85 4.34 -4.23
CA ALA A 101 1.30 5.61 -3.67
C ALA A 101 0.37 6.07 -2.56
N VAL A 102 0.88 6.92 -1.69
CA VAL A 102 0.13 7.68 -0.70
C VAL A 102 0.40 9.17 -0.89
N THR A 103 -0.67 9.95 -1.01
CA THR A 103 -0.57 11.41 -1.11
C THR A 103 -0.89 12.03 0.24
N LEU A 104 0.07 12.71 0.83
CA LEU A 104 -0.04 13.41 2.10
C LEU A 104 -0.47 14.86 1.84
N GLU A 105 -1.68 15.20 2.20
CA GLU A 105 -2.17 16.57 2.12
C GLU A 105 -1.71 17.40 3.32
N HIS A 106 -1.78 16.84 4.51
CA HIS A 106 -1.38 17.47 5.77
C HIS A 106 -0.94 16.43 6.79
N GLY A 107 -0.06 16.81 7.73
CA GLY A 107 0.38 15.97 8.83
C GLY A 107 1.63 15.16 8.50
N SER A 108 1.68 13.89 8.92
CA SER A 108 2.86 13.05 8.76
C SER A 108 2.50 11.59 8.54
N VAL A 109 3.31 10.90 7.76
CA VAL A 109 3.22 9.46 7.51
C VAL A 109 4.58 8.79 7.65
N ASN A 110 4.58 7.57 8.16
CA ASN A 110 5.74 6.69 8.12
C ASN A 110 5.44 5.55 7.15
N VAL A 111 6.30 5.36 6.17
CA VAL A 111 6.15 4.35 5.11
C VAL A 111 7.25 3.32 5.26
N ALA A 112 6.87 2.05 5.35
CA ALA A 112 7.75 0.90 5.33
C ALA A 112 7.38 0.03 4.13
N THR A 113 8.30 -0.18 3.21
CA THR A 113 8.00 -0.89 1.96
C THR A 113 9.15 -1.75 1.47
N SER A 114 8.80 -2.90 0.88
CA SER A 114 9.72 -3.76 0.12
C SER A 114 9.42 -3.78 -1.39
N VAL A 115 8.30 -3.18 -1.78
CA VAL A 115 7.80 -3.20 -3.17
C VAL A 115 7.79 -1.82 -3.84
N GLY A 116 8.33 -0.80 -3.16
CA GLY A 116 8.52 0.51 -3.76
C GLY A 116 7.31 1.44 -3.66
N MET A 117 6.54 1.42 -2.56
CA MET A 117 5.46 2.38 -2.33
C MET A 117 6.00 3.82 -2.30
N VAL A 118 5.38 4.68 -3.06
CA VAL A 118 5.75 6.09 -3.22
C VAL A 118 4.95 6.96 -2.23
N ALA A 119 5.58 7.99 -1.68
CA ALA A 119 4.86 9.03 -0.92
C ALA A 119 4.96 10.37 -1.65
N ILE A 120 3.85 11.07 -1.73
CA ILE A 120 3.73 12.37 -2.40
C ILE A 120 3.24 13.39 -1.37
N ALA A 121 3.92 14.53 -1.27
CA ALA A 121 3.51 15.63 -0.42
C ALA A 121 3.66 16.96 -1.19
N GLY A 122 2.56 17.50 -1.66
CA GLY A 122 2.56 18.66 -2.55
C GLY A 122 3.35 18.39 -3.83
N VAL A 123 4.45 19.13 -4.03
CA VAL A 123 5.35 18.97 -5.21
C VAL A 123 6.47 17.95 -4.97
N VAL A 124 6.58 17.42 -3.76
CA VAL A 124 7.64 16.50 -3.36
C VAL A 124 7.18 15.07 -3.56
N THR A 125 8.00 14.28 -4.26
CA THR A 125 7.79 12.84 -4.45
C THR A 125 8.94 12.07 -3.85
N VAL A 126 8.63 11.12 -2.99
CA VAL A 126 9.60 10.25 -2.31
C VAL A 126 9.45 8.84 -2.84
N THR A 127 10.52 8.33 -3.43
CA THR A 127 10.55 6.99 -4.03
C THR A 127 11.67 6.18 -3.40
N PRO A 128 11.43 4.95 -2.93
CA PRO A 128 12.50 4.04 -2.52
C PRO A 128 13.51 3.82 -3.64
N ALA A 129 14.81 3.88 -3.32
CA ALA A 129 15.85 3.77 -4.33
C ALA A 129 16.04 2.33 -4.87
N SER A 130 15.51 1.33 -4.16
CA SER A 130 15.59 -0.08 -4.52
C SER A 130 14.39 -0.86 -3.98
N ASN A 131 14.13 -2.05 -4.54
CA ASN A 131 13.10 -2.98 -4.04
C ASN A 131 13.59 -3.77 -2.80
N THR A 132 14.35 -3.12 -1.94
CA THR A 132 14.73 -3.64 -0.63
C THR A 132 13.92 -2.96 0.45
N TRP A 133 13.84 -3.57 1.63
CA TRP A 133 13.13 -3.00 2.75
C TRP A 133 13.63 -1.58 3.06
N THR A 134 12.74 -0.63 2.93
CA THR A 134 13.02 0.79 3.10
C THR A 134 11.98 1.39 4.03
N GLU A 135 12.42 2.18 5.00
CA GLU A 135 11.55 2.94 5.90
C GLU A 135 11.87 4.42 5.80
N PHE A 136 10.86 5.23 5.64
CA PHE A 136 10.99 6.68 5.59
C PHE A 136 9.76 7.39 6.12
N GLU A 137 9.98 8.58 6.65
CA GLU A 137 8.95 9.47 7.17
C GLU A 137 8.80 10.68 6.25
N VAL A 138 7.56 11.05 5.98
CA VAL A 138 7.21 12.27 5.25
C VAL A 138 6.27 13.08 6.08
N GLY A 139 6.63 14.34 6.33
CA GLY A 139 5.79 15.32 7.01
C GLY A 139 5.47 16.49 6.10
N ASN A 140 4.25 16.98 6.18
CA ASN A 140 3.78 18.20 5.52
C ASN A 140 3.04 19.06 6.53
N THR A 141 3.71 20.10 6.99
CA THR A 141 3.13 21.06 7.93
C THR A 141 3.09 22.44 7.29
N ASN A 142 1.88 22.91 7.00
CA ASN A 142 1.65 24.22 6.37
C ASN A 142 2.45 24.43 5.07
N GLY A 143 2.53 23.39 4.24
CA GLY A 143 3.29 23.42 2.99
C GLY A 143 4.80 23.19 3.12
N THR A 144 5.32 23.14 4.35
CA THR A 144 6.72 22.76 4.58
C THR A 144 6.83 21.25 4.63
N VAL A 145 7.47 20.68 3.62
CA VAL A 145 7.68 19.23 3.55
C VAL A 145 9.02 18.86 4.16
N GLN A 146 9.04 17.78 4.92
CA GLN A 146 10.26 17.18 5.47
C GLN A 146 10.26 15.69 5.17
N VAL A 147 11.39 15.17 4.72
CA VAL A 147 11.58 13.76 4.43
C VAL A 147 12.76 13.24 5.22
N PHE A 148 12.59 12.11 5.89
CA PHE A 148 13.62 11.46 6.67
C PHE A 148 13.74 9.99 6.26
N ALA A 149 14.94 9.54 5.88
CA ALA A 149 15.22 8.15 5.60
C ALA A 149 15.62 7.43 6.90
N SER A 150 14.73 6.59 7.43
CA SER A 150 14.97 5.83 8.66
C SER A 150 15.78 4.58 8.42
N LYS A 151 15.54 3.91 7.27
CA LYS A 151 16.26 2.70 6.86
C LYS A 151 16.29 2.58 5.35
N GLY A 152 17.43 2.16 4.81
CA GLY A 152 17.63 2.07 3.36
C GLY A 152 17.89 3.42 2.71
N SER A 153 17.60 3.53 1.43
CA SER A 153 17.83 4.75 0.66
C SER A 153 16.58 5.17 -0.09
N VAL A 154 16.31 6.46 -0.12
CA VAL A 154 15.18 7.06 -0.83
C VAL A 154 15.64 8.16 -1.78
N SER A 155 14.99 8.26 -2.92
CA SER A 155 15.13 9.37 -3.87
C SER A 155 14.00 10.36 -3.61
N VAL A 156 14.35 11.60 -3.33
CA VAL A 156 13.41 12.70 -3.06
C VAL A 156 13.47 13.67 -4.22
N ASN A 157 12.39 13.80 -4.95
CA ASN A 157 12.23 14.79 -6.00
C ASN A 157 11.50 15.99 -5.42
N CYS A 158 12.15 17.16 -5.42
CA CYS A 158 11.63 18.41 -4.87
C CYS A 158 11.05 19.34 -5.96
N GLY A 159 10.75 18.81 -7.12
CA GLY A 159 10.23 19.54 -8.28
C GLY A 159 11.32 19.90 -9.29
N LYS A 160 12.33 20.67 -8.91
CA LYS A 160 13.45 21.05 -9.81
C LYS A 160 14.73 20.27 -9.55
N ASP A 161 14.86 19.69 -8.38
CA ASP A 161 16.07 18.99 -7.93
C ASP A 161 15.70 17.63 -7.37
N THR A 162 16.63 16.67 -7.45
CA THR A 162 16.47 15.33 -6.89
C THR A 162 17.61 15.03 -5.94
N ALA A 163 17.27 14.64 -4.72
CA ALA A 163 18.22 14.25 -3.72
C ALA A 163 18.07 12.78 -3.36
N ASN A 164 19.18 12.03 -3.36
CA ASN A 164 19.18 10.70 -2.80
C ASN A 164 19.56 10.77 -1.31
N LEU A 165 18.70 10.29 -0.44
CA LEU A 165 18.92 10.19 0.99
C LEU A 165 19.35 8.78 1.33
N THR A 166 20.39 8.66 2.12
CA THR A 166 20.79 7.42 2.79
C THR A 166 20.25 7.40 4.22
N GLU A 167 20.32 6.24 4.84
CA GLU A 167 19.88 6.06 6.23
C GLU A 167 20.42 7.15 7.16
N GLY A 168 19.52 7.73 7.95
CA GLY A 168 19.83 8.83 8.87
C GLY A 168 19.89 10.22 8.24
N GLU A 169 19.67 10.35 6.93
CA GLU A 169 19.63 11.64 6.25
C GLU A 169 18.20 12.19 6.15
N GLN A 170 18.13 13.50 6.10
CA GLN A 170 16.90 14.28 5.98
C GLN A 170 17.01 15.25 4.80
N ALA A 171 15.91 15.43 4.08
CA ALA A 171 15.77 16.52 3.10
C ALA A 171 14.62 17.44 3.49
N ASN A 172 14.86 18.72 3.31
CA ASN A 172 13.85 19.77 3.41
C ASN A 172 13.87 20.51 2.07
N PRO A 173 12.83 20.40 1.24
CA PRO A 173 12.67 21.23 0.08
C PRO A 173 12.58 22.69 0.48
N ASP A 174 13.17 23.59 -0.29
CA ASP A 174 12.98 25.01 -0.16
C ASP A 174 11.94 25.53 -1.16
N ASP A 175 11.51 26.78 -1.02
CA ASP A 175 10.54 27.43 -1.90
C ASP A 175 11.04 27.54 -3.36
N SER A 176 12.34 27.37 -3.59
CA SER A 176 12.94 27.37 -4.93
C SER A 176 12.87 25.99 -5.61
N GLY A 177 12.41 24.97 -4.92
CA GLY A 177 12.33 23.58 -5.38
C GLY A 177 13.67 22.85 -5.34
N LYS A 178 14.60 23.28 -4.48
CA LYS A 178 15.85 22.57 -4.21
C LYS A 178 15.72 21.70 -2.98
N CYS A 179 16.37 20.55 -3.01
CA CYS A 179 16.43 19.62 -1.89
C CYS A 179 17.63 19.93 -0.98
N ASN A 180 17.38 20.55 0.17
CA ASN A 180 18.41 20.78 1.19
C ASN A 180 18.62 19.54 2.05
N LYS A 181 19.77 18.86 1.88
CA LYS A 181 20.12 17.68 2.66
C LYS A 181 20.81 18.04 3.97
N LYS A 182 20.44 17.33 5.03
CA LYS A 182 21.13 17.37 6.33
C LYS A 182 21.25 15.97 6.91
N LYS A 183 22.39 15.64 7.52
CA LYS A 183 22.48 14.47 8.40
C LYS A 183 21.79 14.81 9.72
N ARG A 184 20.85 13.98 10.14
CA ARG A 184 20.20 14.12 11.43
C ARG A 184 21.21 13.76 12.51
N LYS A 185 21.61 14.71 13.34
CA LYS A 185 22.29 14.39 14.59
C LYS A 185 21.28 13.66 15.46
N ALA A 186 21.66 12.54 16.03
CA ALA A 186 20.81 11.66 16.84
C ALA A 186 20.34 12.31 18.15
N ALA A 187 19.68 13.45 18.09
CA ALA A 187 19.08 14.11 19.24
C ALA A 187 17.97 15.08 18.79
N GLY A 188 16.73 14.68 18.98
CA GLY A 188 15.54 15.52 18.94
C GLY A 188 14.64 15.35 17.72
N PRO A 189 13.34 15.58 17.92
CA PRO A 189 12.34 15.44 16.85
C PRO A 189 12.54 16.51 15.78
N PRO A 190 12.31 16.17 14.47
CA PRO A 190 12.62 17.04 13.34
C PRO A 190 11.61 18.17 13.11
N PHE A 191 10.50 18.22 13.81
CA PHE A 191 9.44 19.17 13.53
C PHE A 191 9.42 20.34 14.54
N PRO A 192 9.62 21.60 14.09
CA PRO A 192 9.39 22.77 14.94
C PRO A 192 7.86 22.94 15.08
N GLY A 193 7.34 22.67 16.23
CA GLY A 193 5.95 22.94 16.57
C GLY A 193 5.20 21.81 17.27
N GLY A 194 5.74 20.63 17.31
CA GLY A 194 5.15 19.51 18.04
C GLY A 194 5.87 19.25 19.34
N GLY A 195 5.38 19.81 20.46
CA GLY A 195 5.91 19.45 21.77
C GLY A 195 5.82 17.93 21.97
N GLY A 196 7.00 17.30 22.17
CA GLY A 196 7.13 16.10 22.97
C GLY A 196 6.38 14.82 22.62
N TRP A 197 5.82 14.66 21.43
CA TRP A 197 5.10 13.41 21.13
C TRP A 197 6.03 12.19 20.96
N LEU A 198 7.28 12.40 20.49
CA LEU A 198 8.29 11.33 20.44
C LEU A 198 8.91 11.03 21.81
N THR A 199 8.73 11.91 22.80
CA THR A 199 9.10 11.63 24.20
C THR A 199 7.98 10.98 24.98
N ASN A 200 6.79 10.84 24.38
CA ASN A 200 5.70 10.12 25.01
C ASN A 200 6.03 8.61 24.99
N PRO A 201 6.16 7.96 26.15
CA PRO A 201 6.55 6.55 26.27
C PRO A 201 5.63 5.60 25.50
N TYR A 202 4.41 6.04 25.20
CA TYR A 202 3.46 5.29 24.39
C TYR A 202 3.83 5.23 22.89
N VAL A 203 4.54 6.23 22.35
CA VAL A 203 4.95 6.26 20.94
C VAL A 203 6.26 5.49 20.75
N ILE A 204 7.20 5.62 21.69
CA ILE A 204 8.45 4.82 21.69
C ILE A 204 8.12 3.35 21.92
N GLY A 205 7.16 3.04 22.80
CA GLY A 205 6.65 1.69 23.00
C GLY A 205 5.95 1.12 21.77
N GLY A 206 5.25 1.94 20.99
CA GLY A 206 4.58 1.54 19.75
C GLY A 206 5.55 1.11 18.64
N ALA A 207 6.61 1.86 18.41
CA ALA A 207 7.61 1.53 17.39
C ALA A 207 8.43 0.27 17.75
N ALA A 208 8.73 0.06 19.05
CA ALA A 208 9.39 -1.15 19.52
C ALA A 208 8.44 -2.38 19.53
N VAL A 209 7.14 -2.15 19.75
CA VAL A 209 6.14 -3.23 19.77
C VAL A 209 5.79 -3.70 18.35
N THR A 210 5.81 -2.82 17.34
CA THR A 210 5.51 -3.25 15.96
C THR A 210 6.58 -4.18 15.40
N THR A 211 7.86 -3.91 15.66
CA THR A 211 8.94 -4.86 15.32
C THR A 211 8.86 -6.14 16.14
N GLY A 212 8.53 -6.05 17.44
CA GLY A 212 8.37 -7.21 18.32
C GLY A 212 7.14 -8.06 17.97
N VAL A 213 6.01 -7.46 17.62
CA VAL A 213 4.78 -8.17 17.26
C VAL A 213 4.91 -8.88 15.92
N ILE A 214 5.56 -8.28 14.92
CA ILE A 214 5.81 -8.94 13.62
C ILE A 214 6.74 -10.15 13.83
N VAL A 215 7.80 -10.01 14.62
CA VAL A 215 8.69 -11.15 14.96
C VAL A 215 7.96 -12.21 15.77
N CYS A 216 7.13 -11.84 16.74
CA CYS A 216 6.34 -12.80 17.53
C CYS A 216 5.29 -13.53 16.67
N LEU A 217 4.58 -12.83 15.77
CA LEU A 217 3.60 -13.46 14.89
C LEU A 217 4.25 -14.41 13.88
N LEU A 218 5.45 -14.09 13.39
CA LEU A 218 6.19 -14.97 12.49
C LEU A 218 6.78 -16.19 13.20
N LEU A 219 7.17 -16.07 14.48
CA LEU A 219 7.74 -17.17 15.26
C LEU A 219 6.69 -18.02 15.98
N CYS A 220 5.51 -17.47 16.31
CA CYS A 220 4.44 -18.20 17.00
C CYS A 220 3.45 -18.89 16.05
N ASN A 221 3.55 -18.67 14.73
CA ASN A 221 2.70 -19.38 13.76
C ASN A 221 3.26 -20.75 13.33
N SER A 222 4.17 -21.35 14.10
CA SER A 222 4.48 -22.75 13.96
C SER A 222 3.43 -23.56 14.76
N SER A 223 2.35 -23.87 14.07
CA SER A 223 1.26 -24.72 14.50
C SER A 223 1.75 -26.01 15.13
N GLN A 224 1.49 -26.16 16.40
CA GLN A 224 1.39 -27.46 17.01
C GLN A 224 -0.08 -27.90 16.92
N PRO A 225 -0.39 -29.05 16.31
CA PRO A 225 -1.75 -29.56 16.37
C PRO A 225 -1.98 -30.10 17.81
N PHE A 226 -2.99 -29.55 18.48
CA PHE A 226 -3.52 -30.09 19.71
C PHE A 226 -4.09 -31.50 19.45
N MET A 227 -3.35 -32.51 19.76
CA MET A 227 -3.87 -33.87 19.89
C MET A 227 -4.75 -33.93 21.14
N SER A 228 -6.04 -33.88 20.92
CA SER A 228 -7.04 -34.27 21.91
C SER A 228 -6.87 -35.77 22.24
N GLN A 229 -6.26 -36.09 23.37
CA GLN A 229 -6.33 -37.42 23.91
C GLN A 229 -7.68 -37.62 24.61
N TYR A 230 -8.61 -38.23 23.90
CA TYR A 230 -9.77 -38.86 24.51
C TYR A 230 -9.32 -40.22 25.05
N LYS A 231 -9.38 -40.40 26.36
CA LYS A 231 -9.17 -41.69 27.05
C LYS A 231 -10.52 -42.21 27.52
N PRO A 232 -10.85 -43.50 27.27
CA PRO A 232 -12.13 -44.12 27.61
C PRO A 232 -12.37 -44.24 29.11
#